data_4113669c62dc6c788171ffb882909573
#
_entry.id   4113669c62dc6c788171ffb882909573
#
_cell.length_a   1.000
_cell.length_b   1.000
_cell.length_c   1.000
_cell.angle_alpha   90.00
_cell.angle_beta   90.00
_cell.angle_gamma   90.00
#
_symmetry.space_group_name_H-M   'P 1'
#
loop_
_entity.id
_entity.type
_entity.pdbx_description
1 polymer ?
#
loop_
_entity_poly.entity_id
_entity_poly.type
_entity_poly.pdbx_seq_one_letter_code
_entity_poly.pdbx_strand_id
1 'polypeptide(L)'
;MSDTQHGFYEHNGVLHADGVSLLDIADQYGTPAYVYSASVIRAQYNALKAAMEKALPADRQPLLCYACKANSNIAILKVLKELGSGLEIVSEGELARGLKAGFQGNQIISTSFGKNETEIKACLDAGILQFNIESPDELDNINHYAQTMGKVADVVFRLNPNITGGGHNKISTGRKEDKFGNTAQDIVALYARAETLDHVNPVGVSIHIGSQIAQAEAFKPGFEKLAELVQTLRAAGHSITHLDI
;
A
#
# COMPACT_ATOMS: atom_id res chain seq x y z
N MET A 1 37.74 10.43 -10.34
CA MET A 1 36.68 9.73 -9.54
C MET A 1 35.84 9.00 -10.56
N SER A 2 35.83 7.68 -10.52
CA SER A 2 35.05 6.90 -11.49
C SER A 2 33.56 7.24 -11.30
N ASP A 3 32.92 7.78 -12.34
CA ASP A 3 31.45 7.80 -12.41
C ASP A 3 30.96 6.37 -12.24
N THR A 4 30.57 6.03 -11.01
CA THR A 4 29.91 4.77 -10.74
C THR A 4 28.57 4.84 -11.44
N GLN A 5 28.47 4.22 -12.62
CA GLN A 5 27.21 4.16 -13.35
C GLN A 5 26.23 3.33 -12.52
N HIS A 6 25.10 3.93 -12.20
CA HIS A 6 24.03 3.30 -11.43
C HIS A 6 22.95 2.76 -12.38
N GLY A 7 22.29 1.72 -11.95
CA GLY A 7 21.24 1.08 -12.74
C GLY A 7 21.82 0.15 -13.83
N PHE A 8 21.09 0.06 -14.93
CA PHE A 8 21.48 -0.76 -16.08
C PHE A 8 22.20 0.10 -17.12
N TYR A 9 23.40 -0.34 -17.55
CA TYR A 9 24.20 0.35 -18.54
C TYR A 9 25.11 -0.61 -19.29
N GLU A 10 25.56 -0.21 -20.50
CA GLU A 10 26.53 -0.95 -21.28
C GLU A 10 27.95 -0.43 -20.98
N HIS A 11 28.89 -1.34 -20.79
CA HIS A 11 30.30 -1.06 -20.67
C HIS A 11 31.11 -2.10 -21.47
N ASN A 12 31.89 -1.62 -22.46
CA ASN A 12 32.69 -2.48 -23.36
C ASN A 12 31.86 -3.60 -24.05
N GLY A 13 30.63 -3.29 -24.50
CA GLY A 13 29.77 -4.24 -25.17
C GLY A 13 29.06 -5.25 -24.24
N VAL A 14 29.19 -5.09 -22.91
CA VAL A 14 28.55 -5.95 -21.92
C VAL A 14 27.57 -5.13 -21.07
N LEU A 15 26.35 -5.65 -20.88
CA LEU A 15 25.36 -5.06 -20.01
C LEU A 15 25.68 -5.29 -18.55
N HIS A 16 25.63 -4.25 -17.74
CA HIS A 16 25.87 -4.26 -16.30
C HIS A 16 24.64 -3.79 -15.53
N ALA A 17 24.52 -4.23 -14.30
CA ALA A 17 23.59 -3.72 -13.28
C ALA A 17 24.38 -3.33 -12.03
N ASP A 18 24.34 -2.05 -11.62
CA ASP A 18 25.04 -1.52 -10.44
C ASP A 18 26.53 -1.92 -10.35
N GLY A 19 27.23 -1.95 -11.48
CA GLY A 19 28.66 -2.31 -11.56
C GLY A 19 28.93 -3.81 -11.74
N VAL A 20 27.92 -4.67 -11.75
CA VAL A 20 28.07 -6.11 -11.94
C VAL A 20 27.70 -6.50 -13.37
N SER A 21 28.59 -7.23 -14.05
CA SER A 21 28.32 -7.75 -15.40
C SER A 21 27.16 -8.74 -15.38
N LEU A 22 26.20 -8.61 -16.32
CA LEU A 22 25.12 -9.60 -16.44
C LEU A 22 25.63 -10.96 -16.97
N LEU A 23 26.78 -11.00 -17.63
CA LEU A 23 27.42 -12.26 -18.01
C LEU A 23 27.91 -13.00 -16.77
N ASP A 24 28.58 -12.30 -15.82
CA ASP A 24 29.06 -12.90 -14.58
C ASP A 24 27.87 -13.40 -13.73
N ILE A 25 26.74 -12.66 -13.72
CA ILE A 25 25.51 -13.11 -13.05
C ILE A 25 24.98 -14.39 -13.72
N ALA A 26 24.93 -14.44 -15.05
CA ALA A 26 24.46 -15.61 -15.78
C ALA A 26 25.36 -16.84 -15.53
N ASP A 27 26.68 -16.65 -15.51
CA ASP A 27 27.64 -17.73 -15.24
C ASP A 27 27.54 -18.25 -13.81
N GLN A 28 27.34 -17.36 -12.85
CA GLN A 28 27.25 -17.72 -11.43
C GLN A 28 25.91 -18.33 -11.02
N TYR A 29 24.80 -17.81 -11.54
CA TYR A 29 23.43 -18.16 -11.10
C TYR A 29 22.61 -18.90 -12.15
N GLY A 30 23.10 -18.98 -13.39
CA GLY A 30 22.38 -19.56 -14.52
C GLY A 30 21.34 -18.63 -15.13
N THR A 31 20.72 -19.14 -16.21
CA THR A 31 19.64 -18.47 -16.96
C THR A 31 18.48 -19.44 -17.16
N PRO A 32 17.21 -18.96 -17.22
CA PRO A 32 16.79 -17.54 -17.13
C PRO A 32 16.87 -16.99 -15.71
N ALA A 33 17.18 -15.69 -15.56
CA ALA A 33 17.27 -14.99 -14.28
C ALA A 33 16.65 -13.58 -14.37
N TYR A 34 16.06 -13.11 -13.27
CA TYR A 34 15.65 -11.72 -13.10
C TYR A 34 16.71 -10.98 -12.28
N VAL A 35 17.16 -9.85 -12.79
CA VAL A 35 18.14 -8.97 -12.13
C VAL A 35 17.46 -7.66 -11.75
N TYR A 36 17.61 -7.24 -10.50
CA TYR A 36 17.08 -5.99 -9.97
C TYR A 36 18.23 -5.08 -9.51
N SER A 37 18.16 -3.81 -9.91
CA SER A 37 19.13 -2.81 -9.50
C SER A 37 18.66 -2.13 -8.21
N ALA A 38 19.45 -2.25 -7.15
CA ALA A 38 19.17 -1.58 -5.88
C ALA A 38 19.27 -0.05 -6.01
N SER A 39 20.18 0.45 -6.84
CA SER A 39 20.33 1.89 -7.05
C SER A 39 19.11 2.50 -7.75
N VAL A 40 18.52 1.80 -8.72
CA VAL A 40 17.28 2.25 -9.37
C VAL A 40 16.11 2.27 -8.38
N ILE A 41 15.96 1.23 -7.55
CA ILE A 41 14.92 1.19 -6.51
C ILE A 41 15.07 2.39 -5.57
N ARG A 42 16.29 2.65 -5.08
CA ARG A 42 16.59 3.78 -4.20
C ARG A 42 16.31 5.13 -4.87
N ALA A 43 16.70 5.28 -6.12
CA ALA A 43 16.48 6.51 -6.87
C ALA A 43 14.99 6.82 -7.06
N GLN A 44 14.19 5.83 -7.45
CA GLN A 44 12.74 6.01 -7.65
C GLN A 44 12.01 6.31 -6.34
N TYR A 45 12.31 5.58 -5.26
CA TYR A 45 11.73 5.86 -3.95
C TYR A 45 12.06 7.27 -3.47
N ASN A 46 13.33 7.67 -3.55
CA ASN A 46 13.79 8.99 -3.09
C ASN A 46 13.22 10.12 -3.96
N ALA A 47 13.05 9.91 -5.27
CA ALA A 47 12.44 10.90 -6.14
C ALA A 47 10.97 11.17 -5.76
N LEU A 48 10.18 10.11 -5.51
CA LEU A 48 8.81 10.26 -5.06
C LEU A 48 8.75 10.91 -3.67
N LYS A 49 9.57 10.46 -2.73
CA LYS A 49 9.65 11.01 -1.38
C LYS A 49 9.97 12.50 -1.40
N ALA A 50 10.99 12.92 -2.16
CA ALA A 50 11.36 14.32 -2.28
C ALA A 50 10.25 15.18 -2.93
N ALA A 51 9.51 14.63 -3.89
CA ALA A 51 8.38 15.33 -4.49
C ALA A 51 7.25 15.55 -3.47
N MET A 52 6.94 14.54 -2.64
CA MET A 52 5.93 14.65 -1.58
C MET A 52 6.37 15.60 -0.48
N GLU A 53 7.62 15.52 -0.03
CA GLU A 53 8.20 16.42 0.97
C GLU A 53 8.15 17.90 0.52
N LYS A 54 8.34 18.15 -0.77
CA LYS A 54 8.23 19.49 -1.35
C LYS A 54 6.77 19.97 -1.44
N ALA A 55 5.83 19.07 -1.70
CA ALA A 55 4.42 19.41 -1.93
C ALA A 55 3.61 19.55 -0.64
N LEU A 56 4.02 18.93 0.46
CA LEU A 56 3.27 18.86 1.70
C LEU A 56 3.97 19.57 2.84
N PRO A 57 3.21 20.12 3.82
CA PRO A 57 3.77 20.70 5.03
C PRO A 57 4.61 19.69 5.81
N ALA A 58 5.64 20.18 6.54
CA ALA A 58 6.57 19.31 7.28
C ALA A 58 5.91 18.46 8.38
N ASP A 59 4.77 18.91 8.92
CA ASP A 59 3.96 18.21 9.92
C ASP A 59 2.95 17.21 9.31
N ARG A 60 2.91 17.09 7.97
CA ARG A 60 2.01 16.23 7.21
C ARG A 60 2.70 15.39 6.16
N GLN A 61 3.90 14.92 6.49
CA GLN A 61 4.64 14.06 5.58
C GLN A 61 4.03 12.65 5.53
N PRO A 62 3.85 12.07 4.32
CA PRO A 62 3.22 10.77 4.17
C PRO A 62 4.19 9.63 4.50
N LEU A 63 3.65 8.51 4.95
CA LEU A 63 4.32 7.21 4.91
C LEU A 63 4.16 6.63 3.52
N LEU A 64 5.23 6.55 2.74
CA LEU A 64 5.20 5.88 1.43
C LEU A 64 5.25 4.37 1.64
N CYS A 65 4.13 3.69 1.42
CA CYS A 65 4.02 2.24 1.55
C CYS A 65 4.30 1.55 0.21
N TYR A 66 5.26 0.64 0.20
CA TYR A 66 5.54 -0.18 -0.97
C TYR A 66 4.50 -1.30 -1.10
N ALA A 67 3.87 -1.42 -2.27
CA ALA A 67 2.94 -2.51 -2.57
C ALA A 67 3.69 -3.83 -2.77
N CYS A 68 3.65 -4.71 -1.75
CA CYS A 68 4.41 -5.96 -1.70
C CYS A 68 4.10 -6.90 -2.87
N LYS A 69 2.87 -6.87 -3.37
CA LYS A 69 2.43 -7.64 -4.55
C LYS A 69 3.24 -7.38 -5.83
N ALA A 70 3.90 -6.24 -5.94
CA ALA A 70 4.76 -5.94 -7.09
C ALA A 70 6.01 -6.82 -7.10
N ASN A 71 6.67 -7.00 -5.95
CA ASN A 71 7.75 -7.94 -5.75
C ASN A 71 8.01 -8.17 -4.26
N SER A 72 7.67 -9.34 -3.76
CA SER A 72 7.83 -9.72 -2.34
C SER A 72 9.19 -10.34 -1.99
N ASN A 73 10.22 -10.18 -2.84
CA ASN A 73 11.57 -10.66 -2.55
C ASN A 73 12.12 -9.93 -1.32
N ILE A 74 12.59 -10.71 -0.33
CA ILE A 74 13.03 -10.17 0.96
C ILE A 74 14.22 -9.19 0.80
N ALA A 75 15.12 -9.41 -0.17
CA ALA A 75 16.23 -8.50 -0.40
C ALA A 75 15.74 -7.13 -0.90
N ILE A 76 14.73 -7.10 -1.78
CA ILE A 76 14.08 -5.87 -2.25
C ILE A 76 13.36 -5.17 -1.08
N LEU A 77 12.61 -5.94 -0.29
CA LEU A 77 11.91 -5.41 0.88
C LEU A 77 12.89 -4.79 1.89
N LYS A 78 14.07 -5.38 2.10
CA LYS A 78 15.11 -4.81 2.96
C LYS A 78 15.62 -3.46 2.45
N VAL A 79 15.86 -3.34 1.13
CA VAL A 79 16.28 -2.06 0.53
C VAL A 79 15.23 -0.98 0.78
N LEU A 80 13.95 -1.28 0.61
CA LEU A 80 12.85 -0.34 0.84
C LEU A 80 12.70 0.01 2.32
N LYS A 81 12.81 -0.97 3.20
CA LYS A 81 12.79 -0.76 4.65
C LYS A 81 13.91 0.18 5.12
N GLU A 82 15.13 0.03 4.60
CA GLU A 82 16.26 0.93 4.88
C GLU A 82 15.99 2.38 4.45
N LEU A 83 15.19 2.60 3.42
CA LEU A 83 14.78 3.93 2.95
C LEU A 83 13.67 4.56 3.82
N GLY A 84 13.12 3.81 4.79
CA GLY A 84 12.02 4.26 5.63
C GLY A 84 10.64 4.05 4.99
N SER A 85 10.51 3.15 4.01
CA SER A 85 9.22 2.77 3.45
C SER A 85 8.33 2.08 4.49
N GLY A 86 7.02 2.31 4.40
CA GLY A 86 6.02 1.37 4.89
C GLY A 86 5.82 0.23 3.90
N LEU A 87 4.93 -0.69 4.25
CA LEU A 87 4.62 -1.86 3.43
C LEU A 87 3.11 -2.05 3.33
N GLU A 88 2.60 -2.14 2.11
CA GLU A 88 1.25 -2.61 1.82
C GLU A 88 1.29 -4.10 1.52
N ILE A 89 0.44 -4.87 2.21
CA ILE A 89 0.33 -6.32 2.04
C ILE A 89 -1.09 -6.72 1.60
N VAL A 90 -1.17 -7.82 0.87
CA VAL A 90 -2.42 -8.42 0.40
C VAL A 90 -2.56 -9.90 0.79
N SER A 91 -1.72 -10.40 1.69
CA SER A 91 -1.77 -11.78 2.19
C SER A 91 -0.91 -11.99 3.44
N GLU A 92 -1.20 -13.05 4.19
CA GLU A 92 -0.39 -13.51 5.32
C GLU A 92 1.07 -13.82 4.90
N GLY A 93 1.26 -14.40 3.71
CA GLY A 93 2.60 -14.68 3.18
C GLY A 93 3.43 -13.42 2.94
N GLU A 94 2.80 -12.32 2.53
CA GLU A 94 3.47 -11.02 2.39
C GLU A 94 3.75 -10.39 3.75
N LEU A 95 2.84 -10.52 4.74
CA LEU A 95 3.10 -10.14 6.13
C LEU A 95 4.37 -10.82 6.66
N ALA A 96 4.44 -12.14 6.54
CA ALA A 96 5.59 -12.92 7.01
C ALA A 96 6.91 -12.48 6.34
N ARG A 97 6.89 -12.16 5.04
CA ARG A 97 8.06 -11.64 4.31
C ARG A 97 8.44 -10.24 4.76
N GLY A 98 7.45 -9.37 4.98
CA GLY A 98 7.66 -8.02 5.49
C GLY A 98 8.32 -8.02 6.87
N LEU A 99 7.78 -8.79 7.81
CA LEU A 99 8.36 -8.96 9.15
C LEU A 99 9.77 -9.53 9.09
N LYS A 100 10.02 -10.53 8.23
CA LYS A 100 11.35 -11.09 8.01
C LYS A 100 12.33 -10.10 7.36
N ALA A 101 11.85 -9.16 6.57
CA ALA A 101 12.66 -8.06 6.02
C ALA A 101 12.97 -6.98 7.06
N GLY A 102 12.29 -6.98 8.22
CA GLY A 102 12.52 -6.08 9.35
C GLY A 102 11.52 -4.93 9.45
N PHE A 103 10.41 -4.94 8.68
CA PHE A 103 9.32 -4.01 8.90
C PHE A 103 8.69 -4.24 10.27
N GLN A 104 8.32 -3.15 10.95
CA GLN A 104 7.54 -3.21 12.18
C GLN A 104 6.05 -3.19 11.84
N GLY A 105 5.19 -3.77 12.69
CA GLY A 105 3.75 -3.80 12.44
C GLY A 105 3.17 -2.41 12.13
N ASN A 106 3.51 -1.41 12.90
CA ASN A 106 3.08 -0.02 12.71
C ASN A 106 3.55 0.66 11.40
N GLN A 107 4.27 -0.06 10.54
CA GLN A 107 4.67 0.36 9.20
C GLN A 107 3.94 -0.44 8.11
N ILE A 108 3.03 -1.34 8.50
CA ILE A 108 2.36 -2.26 7.59
C ILE A 108 0.87 -1.94 7.51
N ILE A 109 0.33 -1.89 6.30
CA ILE A 109 -1.11 -1.77 6.04
C ILE A 109 -1.59 -3.02 5.30
N SER A 110 -2.79 -3.52 5.63
CA SER A 110 -3.39 -4.67 4.97
C SER A 110 -4.52 -4.24 4.05
N THR A 111 -4.33 -4.47 2.74
CA THR A 111 -5.26 -4.08 1.68
C THR A 111 -5.60 -5.31 0.84
N SER A 112 -6.45 -6.17 1.32
CA SER A 112 -6.98 -7.30 0.54
C SER A 112 -8.49 -7.41 0.77
N PHE A 113 -9.18 -8.00 -0.17
CA PHE A 113 -10.56 -8.44 0.06
C PHE A 113 -10.56 -9.93 0.46
N GLY A 114 -11.52 -10.31 1.30
CA GLY A 114 -11.65 -11.70 1.74
C GLY A 114 -10.54 -12.13 2.69
N LYS A 115 -10.07 -11.22 3.57
CA LYS A 115 -9.15 -11.57 4.65
C LYS A 115 -9.73 -12.69 5.49
N ASN A 116 -9.01 -13.79 5.58
CA ASN A 116 -9.42 -14.94 6.38
C ASN A 116 -8.99 -14.79 7.86
N GLU A 117 -9.48 -15.69 8.71
CA GLU A 117 -9.18 -15.69 10.14
C GLU A 117 -7.69 -15.66 10.45
N THR A 118 -6.89 -16.50 9.78
CA THR A 118 -5.43 -16.60 10.05
C THR A 118 -4.72 -15.32 9.67
N GLU A 119 -5.09 -14.71 8.55
CA GLU A 119 -4.54 -13.43 8.11
C GLU A 119 -4.89 -12.29 9.08
N ILE A 120 -6.17 -12.17 9.47
CA ILE A 120 -6.61 -11.13 10.42
C ILE A 120 -5.87 -11.30 11.74
N LYS A 121 -5.81 -12.50 12.30
CA LYS A 121 -5.12 -12.77 13.57
C LYS A 121 -3.62 -12.49 13.49
N ALA A 122 -2.96 -12.89 12.40
CA ALA A 122 -1.54 -12.60 12.19
C ALA A 122 -1.26 -11.09 12.09
N CYS A 123 -2.12 -10.35 11.39
CA CYS A 123 -2.03 -8.89 11.30
C CYS A 123 -2.27 -8.21 12.65
N LEU A 124 -3.28 -8.66 13.41
CA LEU A 124 -3.54 -8.17 14.76
C LEU A 124 -2.38 -8.47 15.71
N ASP A 125 -1.77 -9.65 15.59
CA ASP A 125 -0.63 -10.03 16.43
C ASP A 125 0.62 -9.21 16.13
N ALA A 126 0.87 -8.96 14.86
CA ALA A 126 1.94 -8.09 14.39
C ALA A 126 1.73 -6.61 14.77
N GLY A 127 0.51 -6.20 15.14
CA GLY A 127 0.16 -4.81 15.44
C GLY A 127 0.32 -3.91 14.22
N ILE A 128 -0.30 -4.30 13.10
CA ILE A 128 -0.22 -3.50 11.87
C ILE A 128 -0.83 -2.11 12.04
N LEU A 129 -0.41 -1.18 11.19
CA LEU A 129 -0.86 0.22 11.25
C LEU A 129 -2.38 0.34 11.03
N GLN A 130 -2.91 -0.37 10.03
CA GLN A 130 -4.34 -0.34 9.72
C GLN A 130 -4.78 -1.51 8.83
N PHE A 131 -6.08 -1.81 8.90
CA PHE A 131 -6.78 -2.66 7.94
C PHE A 131 -7.61 -1.79 7.00
N ASN A 132 -7.42 -1.94 5.69
CA ASN A 132 -8.30 -1.35 4.70
C ASN A 132 -9.51 -2.27 4.50
N ILE A 133 -10.71 -1.76 4.78
CA ILE A 133 -11.97 -2.48 4.80
C ILE A 133 -12.65 -2.40 3.44
N GLU A 134 -12.98 -3.55 2.88
CA GLU A 134 -13.61 -3.68 1.56
C GLU A 134 -15.13 -3.95 1.66
N SER A 135 -15.63 -4.42 2.81
CA SER A 135 -17.05 -4.76 3.00
C SER A 135 -17.51 -4.70 4.46
N PRO A 136 -18.84 -4.62 4.71
CA PRO A 136 -19.40 -4.69 6.06
C PRO A 136 -19.05 -5.99 6.80
N ASP A 137 -19.09 -7.13 6.12
CA ASP A 137 -18.79 -8.45 6.71
C ASP A 137 -17.33 -8.53 7.17
N GLU A 138 -16.42 -7.88 6.44
CA GLU A 138 -15.01 -7.82 6.80
C GLU A 138 -14.79 -6.99 8.09
N LEU A 139 -15.52 -5.88 8.26
CA LEU A 139 -15.50 -5.08 9.48
C LEU A 139 -15.93 -5.95 10.68
N ASP A 140 -17.00 -6.72 10.53
CA ASP A 140 -17.50 -7.59 11.59
C ASP A 140 -16.51 -8.71 11.95
N ASN A 141 -15.88 -9.32 10.95
CA ASN A 141 -14.87 -10.35 11.16
C ASN A 141 -13.65 -9.79 11.90
N ILE A 142 -13.16 -8.61 11.51
CA ILE A 142 -12.02 -7.97 12.18
C ILE A 142 -12.39 -7.64 13.62
N ASN A 143 -13.57 -7.06 13.88
CA ASN A 143 -14.04 -6.79 15.25
C ASN A 143 -14.12 -8.08 16.06
N HIS A 144 -14.68 -9.15 15.52
CA HIS A 144 -14.80 -10.44 16.20
C HIS A 144 -13.42 -11.00 16.60
N TYR A 145 -12.47 -11.06 15.66
CA TYR A 145 -11.15 -11.61 15.96
C TYR A 145 -10.33 -10.70 16.87
N ALA A 146 -10.45 -9.38 16.71
CA ALA A 146 -9.83 -8.43 17.64
C ALA A 146 -10.36 -8.62 19.07
N GLN A 147 -11.66 -8.83 19.24
CA GLN A 147 -12.28 -9.16 20.53
C GLN A 147 -11.69 -10.44 21.13
N THR A 148 -11.61 -11.52 20.36
CA THR A 148 -11.06 -12.80 20.85
C THR A 148 -9.61 -12.70 21.29
N MET A 149 -8.86 -11.74 20.75
CA MET A 149 -7.46 -11.48 21.07
C MET A 149 -7.26 -10.35 22.10
N GLY A 150 -8.33 -9.71 22.57
CA GLY A 150 -8.25 -8.57 23.50
C GLY A 150 -7.53 -7.36 22.89
N LYS A 151 -7.65 -7.17 21.56
CA LYS A 151 -7.02 -6.08 20.81
C LYS A 151 -8.06 -5.13 20.26
N VAL A 152 -7.61 -3.98 19.76
CA VAL A 152 -8.39 -3.04 18.95
C VAL A 152 -7.67 -2.86 17.61
N ALA A 153 -8.41 -2.93 16.52
CA ALA A 153 -7.89 -2.77 15.17
C ALA A 153 -8.18 -1.38 14.62
N ASP A 154 -7.17 -0.65 14.16
CA ASP A 154 -7.37 0.55 13.36
C ASP A 154 -7.86 0.16 11.98
N VAL A 155 -9.00 0.73 11.56
CA VAL A 155 -9.66 0.41 10.29
C VAL A 155 -9.84 1.65 9.43
N VAL A 156 -9.70 1.46 8.12
CA VAL A 156 -9.82 2.47 7.08
C VAL A 156 -10.78 1.95 6.03
N PHE A 157 -11.79 2.71 5.65
CA PHE A 157 -12.81 2.26 4.70
C PHE A 157 -12.42 2.65 3.28
N ARG A 158 -12.37 1.65 2.40
CA ARG A 158 -12.02 1.86 1.00
C ARG A 158 -13.20 2.38 0.20
N LEU A 159 -13.01 3.57 -0.38
CA LEU A 159 -13.93 4.19 -1.32
C LEU A 159 -13.77 3.60 -2.72
N ASN A 160 -14.88 3.15 -3.31
CA ASN A 160 -14.98 2.98 -4.75
C ASN A 160 -15.44 4.32 -5.35
N PRO A 161 -14.58 5.07 -6.04
CA PRO A 161 -14.92 6.41 -6.50
C PRO A 161 -15.84 6.41 -7.74
N ASN A 162 -16.14 5.25 -8.30
CA ASN A 162 -16.88 5.12 -9.55
C ASN A 162 -16.34 6.02 -10.67
N ILE A 163 -15.04 5.90 -10.94
CA ILE A 163 -14.32 6.63 -12.00
C ILE A 163 -13.51 5.66 -12.86
N THR A 164 -13.19 6.08 -14.08
CA THR A 164 -12.29 5.34 -14.96
C THR A 164 -10.88 5.88 -14.79
N GLY A 165 -9.97 5.07 -14.23
CA GLY A 165 -8.59 5.48 -13.89
C GLY A 165 -7.63 5.64 -15.07
N GLY A 166 -8.09 5.64 -16.33
CA GLY A 166 -7.23 5.83 -17.51
C GLY A 166 -6.25 4.67 -17.81
N GLY A 167 -6.24 3.61 -17.00
CA GLY A 167 -5.44 2.41 -17.22
C GLY A 167 -6.14 1.39 -18.14
N HIS A 168 -5.53 0.20 -18.28
CA HIS A 168 -6.12 -0.89 -19.06
C HIS A 168 -7.41 -1.39 -18.41
N ASN A 169 -8.47 -1.60 -19.21
CA ASN A 169 -9.81 -1.96 -18.74
C ASN A 169 -9.87 -3.21 -17.81
N LYS A 170 -8.93 -4.16 -17.96
CA LYS A 170 -8.88 -5.40 -17.17
C LYS A 170 -8.24 -5.23 -15.78
N ILE A 171 -7.61 -4.09 -15.51
CA ILE A 171 -6.94 -3.79 -14.23
C ILE A 171 -7.51 -2.53 -13.54
N SER A 172 -8.63 -2.01 -14.05
CA SER A 172 -9.40 -0.95 -13.39
C SER A 172 -10.05 -1.51 -12.11
N THR A 173 -10.03 -0.73 -11.04
CA THR A 173 -10.62 -1.09 -9.74
C THR A 173 -11.54 0.00 -9.19
N GLY A 174 -11.78 1.05 -9.97
CA GLY A 174 -12.53 2.23 -9.52
C GLY A 174 -13.90 2.43 -10.18
N ARG A 175 -14.37 1.48 -11.01
CA ARG A 175 -15.70 1.58 -11.67
C ARG A 175 -16.80 1.01 -10.79
N LYS A 176 -18.05 1.40 -11.07
CA LYS A 176 -19.22 0.88 -10.36
C LYS A 176 -19.36 -0.65 -10.46
N GLU A 177 -18.91 -1.23 -11.57
CA GLU A 177 -18.94 -2.70 -11.79
C GLU A 177 -17.74 -3.41 -11.17
N ASP A 178 -16.72 -2.67 -10.72
CA ASP A 178 -15.55 -3.25 -10.08
C ASP A 178 -15.93 -3.72 -8.67
N LYS A 179 -15.45 -4.90 -8.29
CA LYS A 179 -15.84 -5.60 -7.06
C LYS A 179 -15.22 -5.02 -5.77
N PHE A 180 -14.50 -3.90 -5.86
CA PHE A 180 -13.66 -3.41 -4.78
C PHE A 180 -14.21 -2.13 -4.15
N GLY A 181 -14.18 -2.11 -2.82
CA GLY A 181 -14.52 -0.94 -2.03
C GLY A 181 -16.02 -0.68 -1.89
N ASN A 182 -16.34 0.33 -1.14
CA ASN A 182 -17.69 0.73 -0.74
C ASN A 182 -18.10 2.02 -1.44
N THR A 183 -19.39 2.27 -1.60
CA THR A 183 -19.85 3.61 -2.01
C THR A 183 -19.65 4.64 -0.89
N ALA A 184 -19.61 5.92 -1.23
CA ALA A 184 -19.51 6.97 -0.20
C ALA A 184 -20.67 6.89 0.83
N GLN A 185 -21.87 6.53 0.38
CA GLN A 185 -23.03 6.37 1.25
C GLN A 185 -22.86 5.17 2.19
N ASP A 186 -22.33 4.04 1.69
CA ASP A 186 -22.06 2.86 2.52
C ASP A 186 -20.97 3.15 3.56
N ILE A 187 -19.96 3.95 3.21
CA ILE A 187 -18.90 4.33 4.15
C ILE A 187 -19.46 5.16 5.31
N VAL A 188 -20.38 6.10 5.06
CA VAL A 188 -21.04 6.84 6.14
C VAL A 188 -21.78 5.89 7.09
N ALA A 189 -22.49 4.89 6.56
CA ALA A 189 -23.17 3.89 7.39
C ALA A 189 -22.18 2.98 8.12
N LEU A 190 -21.05 2.61 7.48
CA LEU A 190 -19.99 1.81 8.11
C LEU A 190 -19.27 2.56 9.24
N TYR A 191 -19.08 3.87 9.12
CA TYR A 191 -18.55 4.69 10.21
C TYR A 191 -19.48 4.67 11.43
N ALA A 192 -20.79 4.93 11.22
CA ALA A 192 -21.78 4.86 12.28
C ALA A 192 -21.85 3.46 12.93
N ARG A 193 -21.71 2.39 12.13
CA ARG A 193 -21.63 1.01 12.65
C ARG A 193 -20.36 0.78 13.46
N ALA A 194 -19.20 1.18 12.94
CA ALA A 194 -17.92 0.96 13.61
C ALA A 194 -17.87 1.62 15.00
N GLU A 195 -18.52 2.75 15.20
CA GLU A 195 -18.65 3.40 16.52
C GLU A 195 -19.42 2.58 17.55
N THR A 196 -20.21 1.60 17.13
CA THR A 196 -20.92 0.66 18.02
C THR A 196 -20.11 -0.61 18.33
N LEU A 197 -18.92 -0.73 17.80
CA LEU A 197 -18.05 -1.91 17.92
C LEU A 197 -16.83 -1.57 18.79
N ASP A 198 -16.63 -2.33 19.87
CA ASP A 198 -15.61 -2.03 20.91
C ASP A 198 -14.17 -2.40 20.47
N HIS A 199 -14.00 -3.20 19.43
CA HIS A 199 -12.70 -3.77 19.06
C HIS A 199 -12.19 -3.30 17.69
N VAL A 200 -12.81 -2.27 17.10
CA VAL A 200 -12.32 -1.56 15.92
C VAL A 200 -12.32 -0.05 16.18
N ASN A 201 -11.37 0.63 15.58
CA ASN A 201 -11.23 2.08 15.65
C ASN A 201 -11.20 2.64 14.22
N PRO A 202 -12.26 3.32 13.75
CA PRO A 202 -12.30 3.91 12.42
C PRO A 202 -11.43 5.16 12.37
N VAL A 203 -10.28 5.08 11.69
CA VAL A 203 -9.28 6.15 11.64
C VAL A 203 -9.22 6.90 10.32
N GLY A 204 -9.82 6.36 9.24
CA GLY A 204 -9.64 6.98 7.93
C GLY A 204 -10.41 6.37 6.78
N VAL A 205 -10.07 6.88 5.60
CA VAL A 205 -10.61 6.41 4.33
C VAL A 205 -9.47 6.15 3.35
N SER A 206 -9.66 5.19 2.45
CA SER A 206 -8.71 4.86 1.40
C SER A 206 -9.35 4.90 0.02
N ILE A 207 -8.51 5.02 -1.01
CA ILE A 207 -8.92 4.96 -2.41
C ILE A 207 -7.87 4.23 -3.23
N HIS A 208 -8.31 3.40 -4.17
CA HIS A 208 -7.44 2.83 -5.19
C HIS A 208 -8.17 2.81 -6.53
N ILE A 209 -7.71 3.63 -7.47
CA ILE A 209 -8.39 3.86 -8.76
C ILE A 209 -7.92 2.92 -9.86
N GLY A 210 -6.86 2.16 -9.62
CA GLY A 210 -6.32 1.20 -10.58
C GLY A 210 -4.80 1.09 -10.54
N SER A 211 -4.28 0.11 -11.28
CA SER A 211 -2.85 -0.14 -11.42
C SER A 211 -2.32 0.40 -12.75
N GLN A 212 -1.00 0.66 -12.81
CA GLN A 212 -0.29 1.08 -14.03
C GLN A 212 -0.87 2.36 -14.67
N ILE A 213 -1.29 3.32 -13.86
CA ILE A 213 -1.77 4.61 -14.32
C ILE A 213 -0.56 5.49 -14.63
N ALA A 214 -0.41 5.87 -15.89
CA ALA A 214 0.73 6.65 -16.37
C ALA A 214 0.49 8.17 -16.34
N GLN A 215 -0.77 8.60 -16.21
CA GLN A 215 -1.17 10.02 -16.29
C GLN A 215 -1.60 10.50 -14.90
N ALA A 216 -0.89 11.50 -14.36
CA ALA A 216 -1.18 12.05 -13.03
C ALA A 216 -2.59 12.64 -12.92
N GLU A 217 -3.11 13.20 -14.01
CA GLU A 217 -4.44 13.82 -14.11
C GLU A 217 -5.58 12.82 -13.82
N ALA A 218 -5.35 11.53 -14.05
CA ALA A 218 -6.34 10.47 -13.77
C ALA A 218 -6.66 10.32 -12.28
N PHE A 219 -5.76 10.75 -11.39
CA PHE A 219 -5.96 10.68 -9.95
C PHE A 219 -6.88 11.78 -9.41
N LYS A 220 -6.90 12.96 -10.06
CA LYS A 220 -7.60 14.13 -9.56
C LYS A 220 -9.09 13.90 -9.25
N PRO A 221 -9.91 13.30 -10.15
CA PRO A 221 -11.33 13.08 -9.85
C PRO A 221 -11.55 12.15 -8.65
N GLY A 222 -10.65 11.17 -8.44
CA GLY A 222 -10.69 10.29 -7.28
C GLY A 222 -10.41 11.02 -5.99
N PHE A 223 -9.38 11.85 -5.98
CA PHE A 223 -9.00 12.65 -4.80
C PHE A 223 -10.05 13.70 -4.45
N GLU A 224 -10.72 14.31 -5.44
CA GLU A 224 -11.84 15.22 -5.19
C GLU A 224 -12.99 14.50 -4.48
N LYS A 225 -13.40 13.31 -4.94
CA LYS A 225 -14.43 12.50 -4.26
C LYS A 225 -14.02 12.05 -2.86
N LEU A 226 -12.74 11.67 -2.69
CA LEU A 226 -12.22 11.32 -1.37
C LEU A 226 -12.29 12.53 -0.42
N ALA A 227 -11.92 13.71 -0.88
CA ALA A 227 -11.99 14.95 -0.10
C ALA A 227 -13.43 15.31 0.30
N GLU A 228 -14.40 15.16 -0.61
CA GLU A 228 -15.84 15.35 -0.32
C GLU A 228 -16.33 14.37 0.75
N LEU A 229 -15.93 13.10 0.67
CA LEU A 229 -16.28 12.10 1.69
C LEU A 229 -15.67 12.44 3.04
N VAL A 230 -14.40 12.86 3.09
CA VAL A 230 -13.74 13.30 4.34
C VAL A 230 -14.48 14.48 4.98
N GLN A 231 -14.89 15.47 4.17
CA GLN A 231 -15.67 16.61 4.67
C GLN A 231 -17.02 16.15 5.25
N THR A 232 -17.71 15.23 4.57
CA THR A 232 -18.99 14.66 5.03
C THR A 232 -18.83 13.94 6.37
N LEU A 233 -17.81 13.08 6.49
CA LEU A 233 -17.55 12.34 7.72
C LEU A 233 -17.16 13.26 8.88
N ARG A 234 -16.32 14.26 8.63
CA ARG A 234 -15.94 15.24 9.66
C ARG A 234 -17.12 16.10 10.10
N ALA A 235 -18.01 16.47 9.16
CA ALA A 235 -19.23 17.21 9.49
C ALA A 235 -20.21 16.38 10.35
N ALA A 236 -20.18 15.04 10.21
CA ALA A 236 -20.91 14.12 11.06
C ALA A 236 -20.25 13.87 12.43
N GLY A 237 -19.07 14.45 12.70
CA GLY A 237 -18.37 14.36 13.98
C GLY A 237 -17.26 13.31 14.03
N HIS A 238 -17.02 12.58 12.94
CA HIS A 238 -15.99 11.51 12.92
C HIS A 238 -14.57 12.10 12.81
N SER A 239 -13.62 11.46 13.51
CA SER A 239 -12.20 11.81 13.43
C SER A 239 -11.56 11.08 12.26
N ILE A 240 -11.07 11.82 11.27
CA ILE A 240 -10.35 11.26 10.11
C ILE A 240 -8.90 11.72 10.19
N THR A 241 -8.01 10.78 10.55
CA THR A 241 -6.58 11.01 10.73
C THR A 241 -5.73 10.34 9.65
N HIS A 242 -6.25 9.29 9.01
CA HIS A 242 -5.57 8.55 7.96
C HIS A 242 -6.25 8.77 6.60
N LEU A 243 -5.45 9.06 5.59
CA LEU A 243 -5.83 9.04 4.17
C LEU A 243 -4.85 8.13 3.44
N ASP A 244 -5.37 7.06 2.86
CA ASP A 244 -4.60 6.10 2.07
C ASP A 244 -4.97 6.30 0.59
N ILE A 245 -4.00 6.71 -0.27
CA ILE A 245 -4.21 7.15 -1.65
C ILE A 245 -3.31 6.44 -2.67
#